data_b22e18f80935137571c81794cfdb49dc
#
_entry.id   b22e18f80935137571c81794cfdb49dc
#
_cell.length_a   1.000
_cell.length_b   1.000
_cell.length_c   1.000
_cell.angle_alpha   90.00
_cell.angle_beta   90.00
_cell.angle_gamma   90.00
#
_symmetry.space_group_name_H-M   'P 1'
#
loop_
_entity.id
_entity.type
_entity.pdbx_description
1 polymer ?
#
loop_
_entity_poly.entity_id
_entity_poly.type
_entity_poly.pdbx_seq_one_letter_code
_entity_poly.pdbx_strand_id
1 'polypeptide(L)'
;GQGADGAAGPDQMAVAKAKLQFETADGKTIIKVIIDRATGVDGRDVVYKFDWTINGQPAGDGTDRLGGFKRGDRVGVKVTPVEGDKPGQARFLDVLINNMPPQVTESKQVSFDGKTFVYQVKGTDPDGDTVSYALEDAPAGMTINSQTGLITWPIKENDYGEKIFKVRIDDGKSGTAIHPVKVDISKPSQEEKPSEEQK
;
A
#
# COMPACT_ATOMS: atom_id res chain seq x y z
N GLY A 1 33.55 10.63 -15.23
CA GLY A 1 33.57 9.58 -16.19
C GLY A 1 32.15 9.24 -16.57
N GLN A 2 31.76 9.57 -17.80
CA GLN A 2 30.46 9.21 -18.36
C GLN A 2 30.44 7.68 -18.49
N GLY A 3 29.53 7.01 -17.78
CA GLY A 3 29.22 5.63 -18.02
C GLY A 3 28.65 5.51 -19.43
N ALA A 4 29.33 4.79 -20.29
CA ALA A 4 28.86 4.50 -21.62
C ALA A 4 27.57 3.65 -21.49
N ASP A 5 26.44 4.23 -21.86
CA ASP A 5 25.27 3.49 -22.29
C ASP A 5 25.68 2.75 -23.59
N GLY A 6 26.28 1.59 -23.45
CA GLY A 6 26.54 0.70 -24.55
C GLY A 6 25.19 0.25 -25.09
N ALA A 7 24.77 0.82 -26.22
CA ALA A 7 23.61 0.33 -26.93
C ALA A 7 23.82 -1.17 -27.20
N ALA A 8 22.83 -2.00 -26.79
CA ALA A 8 22.85 -3.43 -27.10
C ALA A 8 23.03 -3.59 -28.61
N GLY A 9 23.95 -4.48 -29.02
CA GLY A 9 24.08 -4.85 -30.43
C GLY A 9 22.75 -5.43 -30.95
N PRO A 10 22.53 -5.44 -32.29
CA PRO A 10 21.26 -5.87 -32.89
C PRO A 10 20.85 -7.30 -32.55
N ASP A 11 21.77 -8.13 -32.06
CA ASP A 11 21.57 -9.53 -31.70
C ASP A 11 21.54 -9.77 -30.17
N GLN A 12 21.53 -8.70 -29.34
CA GLN A 12 21.53 -8.83 -27.87
C GLN A 12 20.18 -8.42 -27.29
N MET A 13 19.61 -9.35 -26.54
CA MET A 13 18.38 -9.11 -25.76
C MET A 13 18.60 -8.03 -24.71
N ALA A 14 17.68 -7.09 -24.59
CA ALA A 14 17.75 -5.99 -23.64
C ALA A 14 16.37 -5.64 -23.06
N VAL A 15 16.35 -5.10 -21.85
CA VAL A 15 15.15 -4.49 -21.25
C VAL A 15 15.03 -3.06 -21.80
N ALA A 16 14.00 -2.79 -22.63
CA ALA A 16 13.82 -1.49 -23.28
C ALA A 16 13.50 -0.40 -22.26
N LYS A 17 12.57 -0.66 -21.35
CA LYS A 17 12.18 0.25 -20.24
C LYS A 17 11.90 -0.55 -18.99
N ALA A 18 12.36 -0.01 -17.87
CA ALA A 18 12.01 -0.49 -16.55
C ALA A 18 11.94 0.69 -15.58
N LYS A 19 11.08 0.59 -14.59
CA LYS A 19 10.97 1.58 -13.50
C LYS A 19 10.74 0.88 -12.18
N LEU A 20 11.09 1.58 -11.09
CA LEU A 20 10.75 1.19 -9.74
C LEU A 20 9.42 1.84 -9.35
N GLN A 21 8.53 1.06 -8.75
CA GLN A 21 7.23 1.51 -8.27
C GLN A 21 7.04 1.09 -6.83
N PHE A 22 6.66 2.05 -5.97
CA PHE A 22 6.28 1.75 -4.59
C PHE A 22 4.86 1.19 -4.56
N GLU A 23 4.68 0.14 -3.78
CA GLU A 23 3.38 -0.49 -3.51
C GLU A 23 3.26 -0.82 -2.03
N THR A 24 2.01 -1.02 -1.57
CA THR A 24 1.74 -1.56 -0.24
C THR A 24 1.27 -3.00 -0.39
N ALA A 25 1.96 -3.92 0.29
CA ALA A 25 1.60 -5.33 0.36
C ALA A 25 1.58 -5.77 1.82
N ASP A 26 0.46 -6.36 2.27
CA ASP A 26 0.25 -6.80 3.66
C ASP A 26 0.56 -5.70 4.70
N GLY A 27 0.15 -4.47 4.40
CA GLY A 27 0.37 -3.30 5.25
C GLY A 27 1.82 -2.79 5.26
N LYS A 28 2.72 -3.34 4.44
CA LYS A 28 4.12 -2.93 4.35
C LYS A 28 4.42 -2.31 2.99
N THR A 29 5.32 -1.34 2.98
CA THR A 29 5.81 -0.73 1.74
C THR A 29 6.85 -1.62 1.09
N ILE A 30 6.66 -1.91 -0.19
CA ILE A 30 7.59 -2.62 -1.05
C ILE A 30 7.91 -1.81 -2.30
N ILE A 31 9.01 -2.15 -2.95
CA ILE A 31 9.34 -1.67 -4.30
C ILE A 31 9.16 -2.83 -5.27
N LYS A 32 8.53 -2.56 -6.40
CA LYS A 32 8.37 -3.49 -7.50
C LYS A 32 9.03 -2.96 -8.76
N VAL A 33 9.66 -3.84 -9.52
CA VAL A 33 10.13 -3.53 -10.87
C VAL A 33 8.98 -3.67 -11.86
N ILE A 34 8.69 -2.62 -12.59
CA ILE A 34 7.75 -2.63 -13.71
C ILE A 34 8.57 -2.61 -15.00
N ILE A 35 8.40 -3.62 -15.83
CA ILE A 35 9.14 -3.80 -17.07
C ILE A 35 8.20 -3.62 -18.25
N ASP A 36 8.54 -2.71 -19.15
CA ASP A 36 8.01 -2.69 -20.50
C ASP A 36 8.84 -3.68 -21.32
N ARG A 37 8.20 -4.61 -21.95
CA ARG A 37 8.70 -5.70 -22.77
C ARG A 37 10.21 -5.70 -23.09
N ALA A 38 10.88 -6.81 -22.79
CA ALA A 38 12.16 -7.14 -23.39
C ALA A 38 11.98 -7.56 -24.85
N THR A 39 12.97 -7.20 -25.69
CA THR A 39 13.03 -7.67 -27.07
C THR A 39 13.80 -8.98 -27.07
N GLY A 40 13.12 -10.12 -27.26
CA GLY A 40 13.75 -11.42 -27.52
C GLY A 40 14.30 -11.49 -28.97
N VAL A 41 15.41 -12.18 -29.16
CA VAL A 41 16.05 -12.32 -30.45
C VAL A 41 15.47 -13.50 -31.24
N ASP A 42 15.10 -14.59 -30.54
CA ASP A 42 14.66 -15.85 -31.14
C ASP A 42 13.14 -16.11 -30.98
N GLY A 43 12.36 -15.13 -30.56
CA GLY A 43 10.91 -15.27 -30.35
C GLY A 43 10.51 -16.22 -29.19
N ARG A 44 11.45 -16.58 -28.32
CA ARG A 44 11.21 -17.38 -27.12
C ARG A 44 10.72 -16.48 -25.99
N ASP A 45 10.09 -17.11 -25.00
CA ASP A 45 9.71 -16.41 -23.77
C ASP A 45 10.96 -15.90 -23.04
N VAL A 46 10.91 -14.63 -22.66
CA VAL A 46 11.95 -13.98 -21.89
C VAL A 46 11.54 -14.01 -20.41
N VAL A 47 12.42 -14.54 -19.57
CA VAL A 47 12.32 -14.44 -18.12
C VAL A 47 13.31 -13.41 -17.60
N TYR A 48 13.05 -12.89 -16.40
CA TYR A 48 13.87 -11.85 -15.80
C TYR A 48 14.49 -12.34 -14.50
N LYS A 49 15.77 -12.08 -14.35
CA LYS A 49 16.50 -12.26 -13.11
C LYS A 49 16.64 -10.91 -12.41
N PHE A 50 16.35 -10.87 -11.11
CA PHE A 50 16.43 -9.67 -10.28
C PHE A 50 17.49 -9.85 -9.20
N ASP A 51 18.55 -9.05 -9.26
CA ASP A 51 19.59 -9.03 -8.24
C ASP A 51 19.45 -7.69 -7.47
N TRP A 52 18.83 -7.75 -6.29
CA TRP A 52 18.58 -6.57 -5.45
C TRP A 52 19.72 -6.27 -4.51
N THR A 53 19.87 -5.00 -4.17
CA THR A 53 20.79 -4.51 -3.13
C THR A 53 20.14 -3.45 -2.26
N ILE A 54 20.53 -3.43 -0.98
CA ILE A 54 20.27 -2.32 -0.06
C ILE A 54 21.64 -1.81 0.38
N ASN A 55 21.93 -0.54 0.13
CA ASN A 55 23.23 0.09 0.43
C ASN A 55 24.41 -0.69 -0.15
N GLY A 56 24.24 -1.26 -1.34
CA GLY A 56 25.26 -2.06 -2.03
C GLY A 56 25.39 -3.51 -1.58
N GLN A 57 24.66 -3.93 -0.54
CA GLN A 57 24.66 -5.30 -0.07
C GLN A 57 23.52 -6.12 -0.69
N PRO A 58 23.74 -7.38 -1.07
CA PRO A 58 22.69 -8.24 -1.63
C PRO A 58 21.47 -8.31 -0.69
N ALA A 59 20.27 -8.25 -1.28
CA ALA A 59 19.02 -8.29 -0.55
C ALA A 59 17.93 -9.02 -1.36
N GLY A 60 16.85 -9.39 -0.67
CA GLY A 60 15.67 -9.99 -1.30
C GLY A 60 15.86 -11.47 -1.67
N ASP A 61 14.87 -11.99 -2.37
CA ASP A 61 14.75 -13.42 -2.75
C ASP A 61 14.83 -13.65 -4.27
N GLY A 62 15.23 -12.64 -5.04
CA GLY A 62 15.34 -12.72 -6.50
C GLY A 62 14.02 -12.54 -7.25
N THR A 63 12.94 -12.16 -6.60
CA THR A 63 11.67 -11.81 -7.23
C THR A 63 11.66 -10.36 -7.74
N ASP A 64 10.59 -9.98 -8.45
CA ASP A 64 10.40 -8.64 -9.01
C ASP A 64 10.15 -7.54 -7.96
N ARG A 65 10.20 -7.88 -6.67
CA ARG A 65 9.86 -6.99 -5.56
C ARG A 65 10.82 -7.13 -4.38
N LEU A 66 10.95 -6.04 -3.63
CA LEU A 66 11.79 -5.97 -2.43
C LEU A 66 11.07 -5.19 -1.33
N GLY A 67 11.16 -5.70 -0.10
CA GLY A 67 10.79 -5.02 1.14
C GLY A 67 11.96 -4.93 2.10
N GLY A 68 11.71 -4.46 3.34
CA GLY A 68 12.71 -4.45 4.41
C GLY A 68 13.70 -3.27 4.37
N PHE A 69 13.51 -2.31 3.49
CA PHE A 69 14.27 -1.06 3.45
C PHE A 69 13.63 0.00 4.37
N LYS A 70 14.38 1.05 4.68
CA LYS A 70 13.97 2.19 5.51
C LYS A 70 14.42 3.52 4.92
N ARG A 71 13.95 4.63 5.47
CA ARG A 71 14.42 5.97 5.11
C ARG A 71 15.95 6.08 5.25
N GLY A 72 16.58 6.65 4.25
CA GLY A 72 18.03 6.77 4.14
C GLY A 72 18.71 5.66 3.35
N ASP A 73 18.03 4.54 3.12
CA ASP A 73 18.60 3.45 2.32
C ASP A 73 18.60 3.79 0.82
N ARG A 74 19.66 3.33 0.14
CA ARG A 74 19.72 3.28 -1.31
C ARG A 74 19.39 1.86 -1.76
N VAL A 75 18.28 1.71 -2.46
CA VAL A 75 17.84 0.43 -3.01
C VAL A 75 18.20 0.38 -4.49
N GLY A 76 18.89 -0.68 -4.89
CA GLY A 76 19.26 -0.93 -6.27
C GLY A 76 18.77 -2.29 -6.77
N VAL A 77 18.59 -2.43 -8.07
CA VAL A 77 18.31 -3.70 -8.72
C VAL A 77 18.98 -3.78 -10.07
N LYS A 78 19.60 -4.92 -10.32
CA LYS A 78 20.06 -5.34 -11.64
C LYS A 78 19.02 -6.28 -12.23
N VAL A 79 18.43 -5.88 -13.35
CA VAL A 79 17.43 -6.67 -14.07
C VAL A 79 18.10 -7.26 -15.30
N THR A 80 18.18 -8.58 -15.36
CA THR A 80 18.81 -9.30 -16.47
C THR A 80 17.73 -10.10 -17.19
N PRO A 81 17.47 -9.81 -18.49
CA PRO A 81 16.59 -10.64 -19.30
C PRO A 81 17.33 -11.93 -19.68
N VAL A 82 16.63 -13.06 -19.66
CA VAL A 82 17.20 -14.37 -19.97
C VAL A 82 16.28 -15.09 -20.96
N GLU A 83 16.81 -15.49 -22.09
CA GLU A 83 16.14 -16.30 -23.11
C GLU A 83 16.75 -17.71 -23.14
N GLY A 84 15.99 -18.70 -22.64
CA GLY A 84 16.53 -20.01 -22.33
C GLY A 84 17.58 -19.94 -21.22
N ASP A 85 18.87 -20.22 -21.58
CA ASP A 85 20.03 -20.11 -20.68
C ASP A 85 20.97 -18.95 -21.05
N LYS A 86 20.58 -18.11 -22.03
CA LYS A 86 21.39 -17.00 -22.53
C LYS A 86 20.96 -15.69 -21.85
N PRO A 87 21.82 -15.09 -21.01
CA PRO A 87 21.55 -13.77 -20.45
C PRO A 87 21.74 -12.68 -21.53
N GLY A 88 20.82 -11.70 -21.51
CA GLY A 88 20.95 -10.48 -22.28
C GLY A 88 21.62 -9.35 -21.52
N GLN A 89 21.52 -8.14 -22.03
CA GLN A 89 22.06 -6.96 -21.41
C GLN A 89 21.26 -6.59 -20.16
N ALA A 90 21.93 -6.50 -19.03
CA ALA A 90 21.30 -6.08 -17.78
C ALA A 90 21.00 -4.59 -17.76
N ARG A 91 19.90 -4.23 -17.08
CA ARG A 91 19.55 -2.85 -16.74
C ARG A 91 19.65 -2.64 -15.24
N PHE A 92 20.23 -1.52 -14.85
CA PHE A 92 20.38 -1.12 -13.44
C PHE A 92 19.41 0.01 -13.13
N LEU A 93 18.70 -0.12 -12.00
CA LEU A 93 17.83 0.89 -11.44
C LEU A 93 18.22 1.11 -9.98
N ASP A 94 18.11 2.34 -9.49
CA ASP A 94 18.29 2.62 -8.08
C ASP A 94 17.41 3.79 -7.62
N VAL A 95 17.15 3.85 -6.32
CA VAL A 95 16.40 4.91 -5.67
C VAL A 95 16.90 5.12 -4.24
N LEU A 96 16.96 6.38 -3.82
CA LEU A 96 17.16 6.75 -2.42
C LEU A 96 15.80 6.83 -1.73
N ILE A 97 15.65 6.14 -0.61
CA ILE A 97 14.42 6.17 0.19
C ILE A 97 14.42 7.43 1.05
N ASN A 98 13.68 8.44 0.63
CA ASN A 98 13.60 9.73 1.34
C ASN A 98 12.56 9.73 2.46
N ASN A 99 11.54 8.90 2.34
CA ASN A 99 10.44 8.80 3.28
C ASN A 99 9.76 7.43 3.19
N MET A 100 9.26 6.92 4.32
CA MET A 100 8.39 5.76 4.38
C MET A 100 6.97 6.25 4.68
N PRO A 101 5.94 5.76 3.99
CA PRO A 101 4.56 6.15 4.30
C PRO A 101 4.08 5.53 5.62
N PRO A 102 3.06 6.13 6.26
CA PRO A 102 2.45 5.57 7.45
C PRO A 102 1.78 4.22 7.18
N GLN A 103 1.62 3.44 8.23
CA GLN A 103 0.99 2.11 8.20
C GLN A 103 -0.14 2.04 9.21
N VAL A 104 -1.23 1.33 8.85
CA VAL A 104 -2.34 1.07 9.77
C VAL A 104 -1.96 -0.02 10.76
N THR A 105 -2.13 0.23 12.04
CA THR A 105 -1.86 -0.72 13.13
C THR A 105 -3.12 -1.19 13.84
N GLU A 106 -4.21 -0.42 13.77
CA GLU A 106 -5.49 -0.78 14.37
C GLU A 106 -6.65 -0.25 13.52
N SER A 107 -7.67 -1.06 13.34
CA SER A 107 -8.92 -0.69 12.66
C SER A 107 -10.05 -1.54 13.24
N LYS A 108 -10.85 -0.95 14.13
CA LYS A 108 -11.92 -1.69 14.81
C LYS A 108 -13.06 -0.80 15.30
N GLN A 109 -14.25 -1.40 15.37
CA GLN A 109 -15.37 -0.81 16.07
C GLN A 109 -15.07 -0.78 17.59
N VAL A 110 -15.29 0.38 18.21
CA VAL A 110 -15.14 0.57 19.65
C VAL A 110 -16.47 0.35 20.36
N SER A 111 -17.53 1.00 19.88
CA SER A 111 -18.87 0.89 20.45
C SER A 111 -19.97 1.25 19.45
N PHE A 112 -21.16 0.74 19.73
CA PHE A 112 -22.40 1.17 19.09
C PHE A 112 -23.56 0.95 20.06
N ASP A 113 -24.21 2.03 20.46
CA ASP A 113 -25.32 2.02 21.43
C ASP A 113 -26.71 2.12 20.77
N GLY A 114 -26.77 1.96 19.44
CA GLY A 114 -27.98 2.16 18.65
C GLY A 114 -28.22 3.61 18.21
N LYS A 115 -27.43 4.57 18.70
CA LYS A 115 -27.51 6.00 18.36
C LYS A 115 -26.19 6.57 17.87
N THR A 116 -25.09 6.17 18.48
CA THR A 116 -23.75 6.66 18.16
C THR A 116 -22.82 5.49 17.87
N PHE A 117 -22.24 5.51 16.68
CA PHE A 117 -21.22 4.55 16.26
C PHE A 117 -19.85 5.15 16.49
N VAL A 118 -18.95 4.38 17.11
CA VAL A 118 -17.57 4.78 17.38
C VAL A 118 -16.62 3.74 16.80
N TYR A 119 -15.65 4.20 16.03
CA TYR A 119 -14.67 3.36 15.36
C TYR A 119 -13.27 3.94 15.54
N GLN A 120 -12.26 3.10 15.72
CA GLN A 120 -10.88 3.52 15.88
C GLN A 120 -10.04 3.04 14.70
N VAL A 121 -9.35 3.98 14.05
CA VAL A 121 -8.23 3.69 13.16
C VAL A 121 -6.98 4.29 13.78
N LYS A 122 -5.93 3.48 13.94
CA LYS A 122 -4.60 3.95 14.33
C LYS A 122 -3.59 3.62 13.27
N GLY A 123 -2.66 4.52 13.09
CA GLY A 123 -1.50 4.34 12.25
C GLY A 123 -0.22 4.71 12.97
N THR A 124 0.89 4.21 12.47
CA THR A 124 2.23 4.59 12.87
C THR A 124 3.07 4.86 11.63
N ASP A 125 4.05 5.71 11.80
CA ASP A 125 5.01 5.99 10.75
C ASP A 125 6.32 5.25 11.01
N PRO A 126 6.87 4.49 10.01
CA PRO A 126 8.13 3.76 10.20
C PRO A 126 9.33 4.65 10.46
N ASP A 127 9.28 5.91 10.04
CA ASP A 127 10.34 6.91 10.25
C ASP A 127 10.17 7.66 11.57
N GLY A 128 9.10 7.39 12.32
CA GLY A 128 8.76 8.07 13.56
C GLY A 128 8.10 9.45 13.38
N ASP A 129 7.63 9.76 12.18
CA ASP A 129 6.92 11.01 11.91
C ASP A 129 5.52 10.99 12.54
N THR A 130 5.02 12.18 12.92
CA THR A 130 3.69 12.32 13.49
C THR A 130 2.63 12.14 12.41
N VAL A 131 1.65 11.27 12.65
CA VAL A 131 0.56 11.03 11.69
C VAL A 131 -0.68 11.84 12.04
N SER A 132 -1.44 12.21 11.01
CA SER A 132 -2.75 12.82 11.09
C SER A 132 -3.77 12.04 10.28
N TYR A 133 -5.06 12.23 10.61
CA TYR A 133 -6.16 11.43 10.06
C TYR A 133 -7.22 12.33 9.43
N ALA A 134 -7.78 11.88 8.31
CA ALA A 134 -8.93 12.50 7.65
C ALA A 134 -9.86 11.42 7.09
N LEU A 135 -11.15 11.75 6.97
CA LEU A 135 -12.14 10.91 6.31
C LEU A 135 -12.20 11.24 4.81
N GLU A 136 -12.36 10.20 4.00
CA GLU A 136 -12.67 10.29 2.59
C GLU A 136 -13.90 9.43 2.28
N ASP A 137 -14.78 9.93 1.41
CA ASP A 137 -16.02 9.25 0.98
C ASP A 137 -16.90 8.80 2.17
N ALA A 138 -16.90 9.57 3.26
CA ALA A 138 -17.61 9.23 4.48
C ALA A 138 -19.09 9.63 4.44
N PRO A 139 -19.97 8.86 5.11
CA PRO A 139 -21.36 9.24 5.30
C PRO A 139 -21.51 10.61 5.98
N ALA A 140 -22.60 11.31 5.67
CA ALA A 140 -22.89 12.59 6.28
C ALA A 140 -23.00 12.49 7.81
N GLY A 141 -22.40 13.45 8.50
CA GLY A 141 -22.38 13.50 9.97
C GLY A 141 -21.30 12.65 10.64
N MET A 142 -20.55 11.82 9.88
CA MET A 142 -19.38 11.12 10.40
C MET A 142 -18.21 12.10 10.56
N THR A 143 -17.54 12.04 11.69
CA THR A 143 -16.36 12.86 12.02
C THR A 143 -15.19 12.02 12.48
N ILE A 144 -13.98 12.52 12.31
CA ILE A 144 -12.75 11.89 12.81
C ILE A 144 -11.93 12.90 13.58
N ASN A 145 -11.35 12.46 14.68
CA ASN A 145 -10.34 13.26 15.37
C ASN A 145 -9.03 13.15 14.58
N SER A 146 -8.53 14.27 14.07
CA SER A 146 -7.35 14.32 13.22
C SER A 146 -6.04 13.91 13.90
N GLN A 147 -5.98 13.89 15.22
CA GLN A 147 -4.80 13.51 16.00
C GLN A 147 -4.87 12.07 16.51
N THR A 148 -6.07 11.57 16.81
CA THR A 148 -6.23 10.25 17.44
C THR A 148 -6.79 9.18 16.50
N GLY A 149 -7.36 9.57 15.36
CA GLY A 149 -8.02 8.65 14.44
C GLY A 149 -9.35 8.06 14.96
N LEU A 150 -9.89 8.64 16.06
CA LEU A 150 -11.19 8.22 16.59
C LEU A 150 -12.31 8.79 15.74
N ILE A 151 -13.15 7.91 15.22
CA ILE A 151 -14.30 8.23 14.38
C ILE A 151 -15.56 8.17 15.25
N THR A 152 -16.40 9.20 15.14
CA THR A 152 -17.70 9.27 15.79
C THR A 152 -18.77 9.58 14.76
N TRP A 153 -19.86 8.84 14.80
CA TRP A 153 -20.94 8.99 13.83
C TRP A 153 -22.31 8.84 14.53
N PRO A 154 -23.08 9.94 14.64
CA PRO A 154 -24.49 9.88 15.06
C PRO A 154 -25.33 9.23 13.97
N ILE A 155 -25.95 8.08 14.28
CA ILE A 155 -26.73 7.28 13.33
C ILE A 155 -28.16 7.82 13.22
N LYS A 156 -28.62 7.98 12.00
CA LYS A 156 -30.00 8.34 11.63
C LYS A 156 -30.71 7.15 10.98
N GLU A 157 -32.02 7.26 10.80
CA GLU A 157 -32.86 6.20 10.23
C GLU A 157 -32.33 5.65 8.88
N ASN A 158 -31.77 6.51 8.03
CA ASN A 158 -31.25 6.13 6.71
C ASN A 158 -29.80 5.64 6.74
N ASP A 159 -29.17 5.56 7.89
CA ASP A 159 -27.75 5.18 8.00
C ASP A 159 -27.55 3.68 8.28
N TYR A 160 -28.62 2.91 8.48
CA TYR A 160 -28.53 1.48 8.68
C TYR A 160 -28.07 0.74 7.41
N GLY A 161 -27.47 -0.43 7.60
CA GLY A 161 -26.92 -1.27 6.55
C GLY A 161 -25.43 -1.09 6.32
N GLU A 162 -24.95 -1.64 5.23
CA GLU A 162 -23.54 -1.60 4.87
C GLU A 162 -23.09 -0.18 4.49
N LYS A 163 -21.96 0.25 5.06
CA LYS A 163 -21.29 1.51 4.73
C LYS A 163 -19.82 1.27 4.45
N ILE A 164 -19.32 1.94 3.44
CA ILE A 164 -17.89 1.92 3.06
C ILE A 164 -17.40 3.36 3.06
N PHE A 165 -16.30 3.59 3.73
CA PHE A 165 -15.59 4.88 3.74
C PHE A 165 -14.09 4.63 3.82
N LYS A 166 -13.30 5.68 3.70
CA LYS A 166 -11.85 5.59 3.78
C LYS A 166 -11.31 6.51 4.85
N VAL A 167 -10.22 6.08 5.46
CA VAL A 167 -9.42 6.92 6.34
C VAL A 167 -8.09 7.17 5.67
N ARG A 168 -7.78 8.43 5.44
CA ARG A 168 -6.47 8.88 4.98
C ARG A 168 -5.60 9.15 6.19
N ILE A 169 -4.40 8.58 6.21
CA ILE A 169 -3.36 8.81 7.20
C ILE A 169 -2.21 9.51 6.49
N ASP A 170 -1.73 10.62 7.04
CA ASP A 170 -0.70 11.48 6.46
C ASP A 170 0.42 11.70 7.47
N ASP A 171 1.68 11.58 7.03
CA ASP A 171 2.87 11.74 7.87
C ASP A 171 3.44 13.16 7.89
N GLY A 172 2.83 14.09 7.13
CA GLY A 172 3.34 15.45 6.98
C GLY A 172 4.63 15.57 6.16
N LYS A 173 5.10 14.47 5.56
CA LYS A 173 6.32 14.36 4.74
C LYS A 173 6.04 13.85 3.32
N SER A 174 4.83 14.03 2.85
CA SER A 174 4.31 13.54 1.57
C SER A 174 4.03 12.03 1.52
N GLY A 175 4.15 11.32 2.63
CA GLY A 175 3.72 9.93 2.75
C GLY A 175 2.26 9.85 3.20
N THR A 176 1.48 9.01 2.53
CA THR A 176 0.07 8.78 2.85
C THR A 176 -0.27 7.31 2.79
N ALA A 177 -1.22 6.89 3.63
CA ALA A 177 -1.90 5.61 3.52
C ALA A 177 -3.41 5.83 3.44
N ILE A 178 -4.08 5.12 2.55
CA ILE A 178 -5.54 5.12 2.42
C ILE A 178 -6.04 3.77 2.92
N HIS A 179 -6.85 3.81 3.97
CA HIS A 179 -7.42 2.62 4.59
C HIS A 179 -8.93 2.54 4.36
N PRO A 180 -9.41 1.59 3.54
CA PRO A 180 -10.84 1.37 3.36
C PRO A 180 -11.41 0.70 4.61
N VAL A 181 -12.57 1.19 5.06
CA VAL A 181 -13.33 0.63 6.18
C VAL A 181 -14.71 0.23 5.68
N LYS A 182 -15.11 -0.99 5.97
CA LYS A 182 -16.43 -1.52 5.69
C LYS A 182 -17.10 -1.89 7.02
N VAL A 183 -18.29 -1.33 7.27
CA VAL A 183 -19.07 -1.59 8.47
C VAL A 183 -20.51 -1.89 8.09
N ASP A 184 -21.20 -2.65 8.94
CA ASP A 184 -22.64 -2.91 8.83
C ASP A 184 -23.32 -2.39 10.08
N ILE A 185 -24.18 -1.39 9.91
CA ILE A 185 -24.91 -0.75 10.99
C ILE A 185 -26.28 -1.42 11.14
N SER A 186 -26.42 -2.27 12.16
CA SER A 186 -27.65 -2.99 12.42
C SER A 186 -28.65 -2.15 13.19
N LYS A 187 -29.96 -2.24 12.85
CA LYS A 187 -31.02 -1.67 13.68
C LYS A 187 -31.04 -2.33 15.06
N PRO A 188 -31.23 -1.55 16.15
CA PRO A 188 -31.49 -2.14 17.45
C PRO A 188 -32.72 -3.06 17.37
N SER A 189 -32.64 -4.26 17.96
CA SER A 189 -33.78 -5.15 18.09
C SER A 189 -34.88 -4.40 18.85
N GLN A 190 -36.10 -4.33 18.27
CA GLN A 190 -37.26 -3.89 19.05
C GLN A 190 -37.51 -5.00 20.07
N GLU A 191 -37.32 -4.70 21.37
CA GLU A 191 -37.87 -5.55 22.42
C GLU A 191 -39.37 -5.61 22.20
N GLU A 192 -39.92 -6.81 21.91
CA GLU A 192 -41.36 -7.05 21.97
C GLU A 192 -41.85 -6.67 23.36
N LYS A 193 -42.65 -5.61 23.42
CA LYS A 193 -43.42 -5.32 24.64
C LYS A 193 -44.21 -6.58 25.01
N PRO A 194 -44.14 -7.07 26.26
CA PRO A 194 -44.99 -8.15 26.70
C PRO A 194 -46.45 -7.75 26.44
N SER A 195 -47.18 -8.59 25.73
CA SER A 195 -48.63 -8.44 25.56
C SER A 195 -49.24 -8.39 26.93
N GLU A 196 -49.86 -7.25 27.30
CA GLU A 196 -50.75 -7.19 28.49
C GLU A 196 -51.89 -8.18 28.22
N GLU A 197 -51.87 -9.28 28.92
CA GLU A 197 -53.02 -10.17 29.06
C GLU A 197 -54.17 -9.37 29.64
N GLN A 198 -55.16 -9.13 28.83
CA GLN A 198 -56.47 -8.62 29.30
C GLN A 198 -57.13 -9.72 30.17
N LYS A 199 -57.35 -9.40 31.43
CA LYS A 199 -58.16 -10.09 32.36
C LYS A 199 -59.64 -9.69 32.20
#